data_2ac0900a65e37b11ea6a21817bc3691e
#
_entry.id   2ac0900a65e37b11ea6a21817bc3691e
#
_cell.length_a   1.000
_cell.length_b   1.000
_cell.length_c   1.000
_cell.angle_alpha   90.00
_cell.angle_beta   90.00
_cell.angle_gamma   90.00
#
_symmetry.space_group_name_H-M   'P 1'
#
loop_
_entity.id
_entity.type
_entity.pdbx_description
1 polymer ?
#
loop_
_entity_poly.entity_id
_entity_poly.type
_entity_poly.pdbx_seq_one_letter_code
_entity_poly.pdbx_strand_id
1 'polypeptide(L)'
;MRDLLQRPDLFSINTATLGYKTPLPAIIDACAARGIGAIAPWRRELQGEDLQQIARQLAASNMSVSGLCRSTYYTAPTQAERKLAIDDNRRALDDAAVLNAACYMQVVGGLPQGTKDLYEAREQVKQGIRQLLPHSKDVGVPIALEPLHPMTAADRSCLCTLRQALDWCDELDPDGEFGLGVAVDVYHVWWDPELASQILRAGKRILAFHVSDWLVPTTDLVNDRGMPGDGVINIPSIRRLVENAGFNGA
;
A
#
# COMPACT_ATOMS: atom_id res chain seq x y z
N MET A 1 14.22 3.14 -18.08
CA MET A 1 13.73 3.98 -16.97
C MET A 1 12.96 5.15 -17.56
N ARG A 2 11.71 5.36 -17.13
CA ARG A 2 10.87 6.47 -17.61
C ARG A 2 11.49 7.81 -17.23
N ASP A 3 11.39 8.82 -18.10
CA ASP A 3 11.71 10.20 -17.73
C ASP A 3 10.50 10.80 -17.00
N LEU A 4 10.65 11.12 -15.72
CA LEU A 4 9.59 11.70 -14.89
C LEU A 4 9.67 13.23 -14.77
N LEU A 5 10.76 13.87 -15.25
CA LEU A 5 10.95 15.31 -15.10
C LEU A 5 9.86 16.13 -15.79
N GLN A 6 9.31 15.61 -16.89
CA GLN A 6 8.25 16.23 -17.67
C GLN A 6 6.90 15.51 -17.55
N ARG A 7 6.77 14.63 -16.53
CA ARG A 7 5.60 13.77 -16.38
C ARG A 7 5.05 13.80 -14.95
N PRO A 8 4.60 14.98 -14.47
CA PRO A 8 3.96 15.09 -13.15
C PRO A 8 2.66 14.23 -13.05
N ASP A 9 2.08 13.90 -14.21
CA ASP A 9 0.94 12.97 -14.33
C ASP A 9 1.26 11.54 -13.87
N LEU A 10 2.53 11.15 -13.82
CA LEU A 10 3.01 9.87 -13.27
C LEU A 10 3.46 9.97 -11.82
N PHE A 11 3.18 11.09 -11.17
CA PHE A 11 3.51 11.30 -9.76
C PHE A 11 2.26 11.21 -8.90
N SER A 12 2.32 10.39 -7.87
CA SER A 12 1.24 10.22 -6.89
C SER A 12 1.65 10.75 -5.52
N ILE A 13 0.78 11.53 -4.89
CA ILE A 13 0.96 11.99 -3.51
C ILE A 13 0.22 11.03 -2.57
N ASN A 14 0.96 10.36 -1.68
CA ASN A 14 0.37 9.72 -0.52
C ASN A 14 -0.07 10.82 0.46
N THR A 15 -1.39 10.95 0.67
CA THR A 15 -1.96 12.07 1.41
C THR A 15 -1.51 12.16 2.87
N ALA A 16 -1.05 11.04 3.45
CA ALA A 16 -0.47 11.03 4.78
C ALA A 16 0.74 11.98 4.92
N THR A 17 1.48 12.23 3.82
CA THR A 17 2.66 13.12 3.84
C THR A 17 2.29 14.60 3.96
N LEU A 18 1.03 14.95 3.68
CA LEU A 18 0.52 16.32 3.76
C LEU A 18 -0.01 16.67 5.16
N GLY A 19 0.07 15.72 6.10
CA GLY A 19 -0.57 15.83 7.40
C GLY A 19 -2.09 15.68 7.30
N TYR A 20 -2.76 15.57 8.45
CA TYR A 20 -4.15 15.11 8.50
C TYR A 20 -5.18 16.23 8.72
N LYS A 21 -4.81 17.46 8.40
CA LYS A 21 -5.63 18.65 8.70
C LYS A 21 -6.37 19.21 7.48
N THR A 22 -5.95 18.81 6.29
CA THR A 22 -6.53 19.32 5.04
C THR A 22 -7.59 18.35 4.53
N PRO A 23 -8.83 18.80 4.28
CA PRO A 23 -9.87 17.96 3.68
C PRO A 23 -9.45 17.41 2.31
N LEU A 24 -9.88 16.19 1.98
CA LEU A 24 -9.51 15.51 0.74
C LEU A 24 -9.87 16.32 -0.52
N PRO A 25 -11.03 16.99 -0.63
CA PRO A 25 -11.32 17.85 -1.78
C PRO A 25 -10.27 18.95 -2.02
N ALA A 26 -9.79 19.59 -0.95
CA ALA A 26 -8.78 20.63 -1.07
C ALA A 26 -7.39 20.06 -1.45
N ILE A 27 -7.07 18.83 -1.03
CA ILE A 27 -5.86 18.12 -1.48
C ILE A 27 -5.92 17.85 -2.98
N ILE A 28 -7.07 17.37 -3.48
CA ILE A 28 -7.30 17.11 -4.91
C ILE A 28 -7.06 18.39 -5.72
N ASP A 29 -7.69 19.51 -5.32
CA ASP A 29 -7.53 20.79 -6.01
C ASP A 29 -6.08 21.29 -6.00
N ALA A 30 -5.40 21.15 -4.86
CA ALA A 30 -4.00 21.57 -4.73
C ALA A 30 -3.04 20.75 -5.58
N CYS A 31 -3.28 19.43 -5.70
CA CYS A 31 -2.51 18.53 -6.55
C CYS A 31 -2.78 18.81 -8.04
N ALA A 32 -4.05 18.96 -8.41
CA ALA A 32 -4.46 19.27 -9.78
C ALA A 32 -3.85 20.60 -10.27
N ALA A 33 -3.87 21.65 -9.43
CA ALA A 33 -3.25 22.94 -9.74
C ALA A 33 -1.74 22.86 -10.00
N ARG A 34 -1.07 21.77 -9.61
CA ARG A 34 0.36 21.51 -9.82
C ARG A 34 0.63 20.46 -10.89
N GLY A 35 -0.40 20.01 -11.61
CA GLY A 35 -0.29 19.00 -12.65
C GLY A 35 0.03 17.57 -12.11
N ILE A 36 -0.13 17.34 -10.79
CA ILE A 36 0.05 16.01 -10.20
C ILE A 36 -1.09 15.12 -10.65
N GLY A 37 -0.78 13.97 -11.23
CA GLY A 37 -1.76 13.11 -11.90
C GLY A 37 -2.40 12.05 -11.01
N ALA A 38 -1.90 11.84 -9.77
CA ALA A 38 -2.46 10.83 -8.89
C ALA A 38 -2.35 11.19 -7.41
N ILE A 39 -3.22 10.57 -6.60
CA ILE A 39 -3.13 10.57 -5.15
C ILE A 39 -3.31 9.15 -4.59
N ALA A 40 -2.78 8.90 -3.40
CA ALA A 40 -3.07 7.73 -2.58
C ALA A 40 -3.72 8.19 -1.26
N PRO A 41 -5.06 8.31 -1.23
CA PRO A 41 -5.77 8.76 -0.04
C PRO A 41 -5.75 7.70 1.07
N TRP A 42 -5.94 8.15 2.32
CA TRP A 42 -6.12 7.28 3.46
C TRP A 42 -7.60 7.19 3.84
N ARG A 43 -8.05 6.01 4.26
CA ARG A 43 -9.45 5.73 4.64
C ARG A 43 -10.03 6.73 5.64
N ARG A 44 -9.23 7.25 6.58
CA ARG A 44 -9.67 8.27 7.53
C ARG A 44 -10.08 9.60 6.86
N GLU A 45 -9.50 9.91 5.69
CA GLU A 45 -9.83 11.12 4.93
C GLU A 45 -11.13 10.97 4.14
N LEU A 46 -11.64 9.74 4.06
CA LEU A 46 -12.93 9.43 3.44
C LEU A 46 -14.10 9.52 4.43
N GLN A 47 -13.80 9.58 5.75
CA GLN A 47 -14.83 9.59 6.77
C GLN A 47 -15.67 10.86 6.71
N GLY A 48 -16.97 10.71 6.46
CA GLY A 48 -17.91 11.83 6.35
C GLY A 48 -17.96 12.50 4.98
N GLU A 49 -17.15 12.06 4.02
CA GLU A 49 -17.17 12.57 2.65
C GLU A 49 -18.18 11.82 1.77
N ASP A 50 -18.75 12.53 0.79
CA ASP A 50 -19.49 11.92 -0.31
C ASP A 50 -18.50 11.35 -1.34
N LEU A 51 -18.25 10.04 -1.30
CA LEU A 51 -17.27 9.37 -2.19
C LEU A 51 -17.64 9.52 -3.67
N GLN A 52 -18.92 9.61 -4.02
CA GLN A 52 -19.33 9.85 -5.40
C GLN A 52 -18.96 11.28 -5.84
N GLN A 53 -19.03 12.25 -4.94
CA GLN A 53 -18.58 13.61 -5.22
C GLN A 53 -17.05 13.66 -5.37
N ILE A 54 -16.31 12.97 -4.48
CA ILE A 54 -14.85 12.84 -4.58
C ILE A 54 -14.46 12.21 -5.92
N ALA A 55 -15.11 11.11 -6.31
CA ALA A 55 -14.84 10.44 -7.59
C ALA A 55 -15.09 11.37 -8.79
N ARG A 56 -16.16 12.16 -8.77
CA ARG A 56 -16.43 13.17 -9.81
C ARG A 56 -15.37 14.27 -9.85
N GLN A 57 -14.90 14.75 -8.69
CA GLN A 57 -13.85 15.77 -8.60
C GLN A 57 -12.52 15.25 -9.16
N LEU A 58 -12.12 14.00 -8.81
CA LEU A 58 -10.95 13.33 -9.36
C LEU A 58 -11.03 13.23 -10.89
N ALA A 59 -12.16 12.76 -11.41
CA ALA A 59 -12.38 12.65 -12.85
C ALA A 59 -12.32 14.01 -13.57
N ALA A 60 -12.94 15.05 -13.00
CA ALA A 60 -12.91 16.42 -13.54
C ALA A 60 -11.49 17.01 -13.55
N SER A 61 -10.63 16.58 -12.61
CA SER A 61 -9.23 16.98 -12.51
C SER A 61 -8.28 16.09 -13.32
N ASN A 62 -8.79 15.09 -14.03
CA ASN A 62 -8.01 14.06 -14.74
C ASN A 62 -6.98 13.38 -13.81
N MET A 63 -7.37 13.16 -12.56
CA MET A 63 -6.52 12.58 -11.51
C MET A 63 -6.96 11.16 -11.19
N SER A 64 -5.98 10.25 -11.00
CA SER A 64 -6.21 8.87 -10.62
C SER A 64 -5.97 8.64 -9.13
N VAL A 65 -6.47 7.51 -8.61
CA VAL A 65 -6.14 6.99 -7.27
C VAL A 65 -5.18 5.82 -7.43
N SER A 66 -3.91 6.02 -7.09
CA SER A 66 -2.87 5.00 -7.24
C SER A 66 -2.99 3.87 -6.22
N GLY A 67 -3.72 4.08 -5.13
CA GLY A 67 -4.05 3.07 -4.13
C GLY A 67 -4.81 3.69 -2.97
N LEU A 68 -5.71 2.91 -2.35
CA LEU A 68 -6.37 3.32 -1.11
C LEU A 68 -5.59 2.76 0.10
N CYS A 69 -5.13 3.63 0.98
CA CYS A 69 -4.43 3.27 2.21
C CYS A 69 -5.40 3.32 3.41
N ARG A 70 -5.29 2.49 4.36
CA ARG A 70 -4.71 1.14 4.48
C ARG A 70 -5.73 0.21 5.14
N SER A 71 -5.46 -1.08 5.12
CA SER A 71 -6.30 -2.10 5.77
C SER A 71 -6.46 -1.90 7.28
N THR A 72 -7.58 -2.40 7.81
CA THR A 72 -7.69 -2.78 9.22
C THR A 72 -6.90 -4.05 9.45
N TYR A 73 -6.17 -4.13 10.56
CA TYR A 73 -5.32 -5.27 10.88
C TYR A 73 -6.13 -6.56 11.01
N TYR A 74 -5.64 -7.64 10.44
CA TYR A 74 -6.28 -8.96 10.49
C TYR A 74 -6.03 -9.68 11.80
N THR A 75 -4.93 -9.34 12.49
CA THR A 75 -4.52 -9.98 13.72
C THR A 75 -5.33 -9.45 14.91
N ALA A 76 -6.01 -10.35 15.60
CA ALA A 76 -6.76 -10.02 16.82
C ALA A 76 -6.88 -11.23 17.74
N PRO A 77 -7.05 -11.02 19.07
CA PRO A 77 -7.15 -12.09 20.05
C PRO A 77 -8.32 -13.05 19.80
N THR A 78 -9.46 -12.53 19.37
CA THR A 78 -10.69 -13.31 19.21
C THR A 78 -11.11 -13.45 17.75
N GLN A 79 -11.82 -14.54 17.46
CA GLN A 79 -12.40 -14.76 16.13
C GLN A 79 -13.44 -13.68 15.77
N ALA A 80 -14.18 -13.17 16.76
CA ALA A 80 -15.16 -12.11 16.54
C ALA A 80 -14.50 -10.81 16.05
N GLU A 81 -13.39 -10.41 16.69
CA GLU A 81 -12.62 -9.22 16.28
C GLU A 81 -12.00 -9.41 14.89
N ARG A 82 -11.45 -10.60 14.57
CA ARG A 82 -10.94 -10.89 13.23
C ARG A 82 -12.04 -10.79 12.18
N LYS A 83 -13.26 -11.29 12.49
CA LYS A 83 -14.40 -11.15 11.59
C LYS A 83 -14.75 -9.68 11.35
N LEU A 84 -14.80 -8.86 12.40
CA LEU A 84 -15.05 -7.42 12.26
C LEU A 84 -14.01 -6.73 11.38
N ALA A 85 -12.73 -7.11 11.51
CA ALA A 85 -11.66 -6.58 10.66
C ALA A 85 -11.84 -6.96 9.18
N ILE A 86 -12.24 -8.19 8.90
CA ILE A 86 -12.54 -8.66 7.53
C ILE A 86 -13.74 -7.88 6.95
N ASP A 87 -14.81 -7.74 7.71
CA ASP A 87 -16.01 -7.02 7.27
C ASP A 87 -15.69 -5.52 7.03
N ASP A 88 -14.79 -4.94 7.81
CA ASP A 88 -14.33 -3.56 7.62
C ASP A 88 -13.43 -3.41 6.37
N ASN A 89 -12.57 -4.41 6.11
CA ASN A 89 -11.77 -4.43 4.88
C ASN A 89 -12.61 -4.62 3.61
N ARG A 90 -13.76 -5.33 3.69
CA ARG A 90 -14.72 -5.41 2.58
C ARG A 90 -15.30 -4.03 2.26
N ARG A 91 -15.77 -3.30 3.28
CA ARG A 91 -16.25 -1.91 3.09
C ARG A 91 -15.18 -1.01 2.47
N ALA A 92 -13.93 -1.18 2.88
CA ALA A 92 -12.83 -0.41 2.29
C ALA A 92 -12.56 -0.76 0.82
N LEU A 93 -12.79 -2.02 0.41
CA LEU A 93 -12.75 -2.39 -1.01
C LEU A 93 -13.89 -1.76 -1.79
N ASP A 94 -15.11 -1.68 -1.21
CA ASP A 94 -16.24 -0.98 -1.83
C ASP A 94 -15.90 0.52 -2.01
N ASP A 95 -15.33 1.17 -1.00
CA ASP A 95 -14.86 2.55 -1.09
C ASP A 95 -13.78 2.74 -2.16
N ALA A 96 -12.82 1.81 -2.23
CA ALA A 96 -11.76 1.82 -3.24
C ALA A 96 -12.33 1.66 -4.66
N ALA A 97 -13.35 0.82 -4.83
CA ALA A 97 -14.03 0.65 -6.11
C ALA A 97 -14.76 1.94 -6.54
N VAL A 98 -15.46 2.62 -5.62
CA VAL A 98 -16.11 3.91 -5.90
C VAL A 98 -15.10 4.96 -6.39
N LEU A 99 -13.89 4.97 -5.79
CA LEU A 99 -12.82 5.88 -6.17
C LEU A 99 -12.00 5.41 -7.39
N ASN A 100 -12.32 4.25 -7.96
CA ASN A 100 -11.55 3.60 -9.02
C ASN A 100 -10.05 3.49 -8.66
N ALA A 101 -9.76 3.08 -7.43
CA ALA A 101 -8.40 2.93 -6.93
C ALA A 101 -7.69 1.77 -7.64
N ALA A 102 -6.43 1.96 -8.03
CA ALA A 102 -5.64 0.94 -8.71
C ALA A 102 -5.38 -0.30 -7.84
N CYS A 103 -5.34 -0.13 -6.51
CA CYS A 103 -5.25 -1.23 -5.56
C CYS A 103 -5.68 -0.81 -4.15
N TYR A 104 -5.90 -1.80 -3.28
CA TYR A 104 -6.11 -1.59 -1.85
C TYR A 104 -4.91 -2.08 -1.05
N MET A 105 -4.28 -1.16 -0.30
CA MET A 105 -3.03 -1.41 0.44
C MET A 105 -3.27 -2.18 1.73
N GLN A 106 -2.51 -3.26 1.93
CA GLN A 106 -2.62 -4.13 3.10
C GLN A 106 -1.42 -4.01 4.03
N VAL A 107 -1.59 -3.27 5.13
CA VAL A 107 -0.74 -3.35 6.32
C VAL A 107 -1.43 -4.30 7.30
N VAL A 108 -0.86 -5.49 7.49
CA VAL A 108 -1.63 -6.67 7.90
C VAL A 108 -1.84 -6.84 9.42
N GLY A 109 -1.10 -6.11 10.24
CA GLY A 109 -1.10 -6.26 11.71
C GLY A 109 0.10 -7.05 12.23
N GLY A 110 0.50 -6.73 13.46
CA GLY A 110 1.57 -7.41 14.20
C GLY A 110 1.04 -8.55 15.07
N LEU A 111 1.63 -8.72 16.25
CA LEU A 111 1.19 -9.71 17.24
C LEU A 111 -0.16 -9.32 17.84
N PRO A 112 -1.14 -10.22 17.90
CA PRO A 112 -2.33 -10.00 18.71
C PRO A 112 -1.98 -9.80 20.19
N GLN A 113 -2.78 -9.01 20.88
CA GLN A 113 -2.58 -8.79 22.32
C GLN A 113 -2.58 -10.12 23.07
N GLY A 114 -1.60 -10.32 23.96
CA GLY A 114 -1.48 -11.49 24.82
C GLY A 114 -0.76 -12.69 24.18
N THR A 115 -0.32 -12.60 22.93
CA THR A 115 0.48 -13.66 22.28
C THR A 115 1.90 -13.19 21.96
N LYS A 116 2.79 -14.19 21.79
CA LYS A 116 4.17 -14.00 21.30
C LYS A 116 4.42 -14.82 20.03
N ASP A 117 3.37 -15.39 19.48
CA ASP A 117 3.46 -16.31 18.34
C ASP A 117 3.25 -15.57 17.00
N LEU A 118 4.37 -15.26 16.34
CA LEU A 118 4.36 -14.67 15.00
C LEU A 118 3.85 -15.62 13.92
N TYR A 119 3.98 -16.93 14.12
CA TYR A 119 3.47 -17.91 13.17
C TYR A 119 1.94 -17.86 13.15
N GLU A 120 1.32 -17.95 14.32
CA GLU A 120 -0.13 -17.84 14.46
C GLU A 120 -0.66 -16.48 13.93
N ALA A 121 0.05 -15.38 14.21
CA ALA A 121 -0.31 -14.06 13.66
C ALA A 121 -0.34 -14.07 12.11
N ARG A 122 0.64 -14.69 11.48
CA ARG A 122 0.73 -14.83 10.01
C ARG A 122 -0.39 -15.70 9.44
N GLU A 123 -0.75 -16.78 10.13
CA GLU A 123 -1.87 -17.63 9.72
C GLU A 123 -3.22 -16.88 9.81
N GLN A 124 -3.43 -16.07 10.86
CA GLN A 124 -4.61 -15.20 10.96
C GLN A 124 -4.70 -14.23 9.79
N VAL A 125 -3.59 -13.62 9.39
CA VAL A 125 -3.53 -12.73 8.22
C VAL A 125 -3.90 -13.48 6.94
N LYS A 126 -3.27 -14.61 6.67
CA LYS A 126 -3.55 -15.41 5.46
C LYS A 126 -5.02 -15.84 5.39
N GLN A 127 -5.60 -16.25 6.52
CA GLN A 127 -7.02 -16.59 6.60
C GLN A 127 -7.91 -15.38 6.29
N GLY A 128 -7.55 -14.19 6.79
CA GLY A 128 -8.29 -12.96 6.51
C GLY A 128 -8.23 -12.57 5.04
N ILE A 129 -7.04 -12.58 4.44
CA ILE A 129 -6.85 -12.28 3.02
C ILE A 129 -7.63 -13.27 2.15
N ARG A 130 -7.55 -14.59 2.43
CA ARG A 130 -8.30 -15.61 1.69
C ARG A 130 -9.80 -15.34 1.67
N GLN A 131 -10.38 -14.83 2.76
CA GLN A 131 -11.79 -14.46 2.84
C GLN A 131 -12.13 -13.14 2.12
N LEU A 132 -11.13 -12.30 1.87
CA LEU A 132 -11.32 -11.01 1.20
C LEU A 132 -11.18 -11.11 -0.33
N LEU A 133 -10.37 -12.05 -0.83
CA LEU A 133 -10.04 -12.19 -2.25
C LEU A 133 -11.27 -12.28 -3.19
N PRO A 134 -12.32 -13.10 -2.89
CA PRO A 134 -13.50 -13.14 -3.75
C PRO A 134 -14.18 -11.77 -3.90
N HIS A 135 -14.30 -11.03 -2.79
CA HIS A 135 -14.90 -9.68 -2.82
C HIS A 135 -14.03 -8.70 -3.61
N SER A 136 -12.70 -8.75 -3.44
CA SER A 136 -11.74 -7.95 -4.22
C SER A 136 -11.93 -8.16 -5.74
N LYS A 137 -12.08 -9.41 -6.17
CA LYS A 137 -12.36 -9.76 -7.57
C LYS A 137 -13.71 -9.20 -8.02
N ASP A 138 -14.76 -9.39 -7.21
CA ASP A 138 -16.13 -8.96 -7.56
C ASP A 138 -16.22 -7.44 -7.77
N VAL A 139 -15.51 -6.65 -6.94
CA VAL A 139 -15.49 -5.18 -7.05
C VAL A 139 -14.38 -4.67 -8.00
N GLY A 140 -13.51 -5.54 -8.49
CA GLY A 140 -12.46 -5.21 -9.45
C GLY A 140 -11.29 -4.40 -8.88
N VAL A 141 -11.03 -4.49 -7.56
CA VAL A 141 -9.92 -3.78 -6.90
C VAL A 141 -8.88 -4.77 -6.39
N PRO A 142 -7.69 -4.83 -6.99
CA PRO A 142 -6.60 -5.69 -6.55
C PRO A 142 -6.13 -5.39 -5.12
N ILE A 143 -5.67 -6.42 -4.43
CA ILE A 143 -5.08 -6.30 -3.08
C ILE A 143 -3.56 -6.26 -3.18
N ALA A 144 -2.93 -5.20 -2.62
CA ALA A 144 -1.49 -5.04 -2.56
C ALA A 144 -0.96 -5.30 -1.15
N LEU A 145 -0.22 -6.38 -0.95
CA LEU A 145 0.46 -6.68 0.31
C LEU A 145 1.67 -5.76 0.48
N GLU A 146 1.73 -5.02 1.56
CA GLU A 146 2.85 -4.12 1.87
C GLU A 146 3.69 -4.69 3.00
N PRO A 147 4.89 -5.24 2.72
CA PRO A 147 5.84 -5.60 3.76
C PRO A 147 6.32 -4.34 4.49
N LEU A 148 6.30 -4.37 5.82
CA LEU A 148 6.86 -3.30 6.62
C LEU A 148 8.24 -3.68 7.18
N HIS A 149 9.03 -2.66 7.51
CA HIS A 149 10.34 -2.85 8.13
C HIS A 149 10.24 -3.75 9.39
N PRO A 150 11.14 -4.73 9.59
CA PRO A 150 11.08 -5.69 10.70
C PRO A 150 11.01 -5.08 12.09
N MET A 151 11.47 -3.83 12.25
CA MET A 151 11.34 -3.08 13.52
C MET A 151 9.89 -2.96 13.99
N THR A 152 8.91 -3.09 13.09
CA THR A 152 7.48 -2.97 13.39
C THR A 152 6.75 -4.32 13.39
N ALA A 153 7.49 -5.44 13.43
CA ALA A 153 6.91 -6.77 13.32
C ALA A 153 5.92 -7.11 14.44
N ALA A 154 6.14 -6.56 15.64
CA ALA A 154 5.32 -6.84 16.80
C ALA A 154 4.01 -6.04 16.83
N ASP A 155 3.98 -4.83 16.29
CA ASP A 155 2.87 -3.88 16.52
C ASP A 155 2.14 -3.45 15.25
N ARG A 156 2.75 -3.54 14.08
CA ARG A 156 2.16 -3.02 12.84
C ARG A 156 2.01 -4.05 11.73
N SER A 157 3.02 -4.92 11.50
CA SER A 157 2.97 -5.89 10.42
C SER A 157 3.89 -7.08 10.68
N CYS A 158 3.33 -8.28 10.79
CA CYS A 158 4.08 -9.53 10.84
C CYS A 158 4.61 -9.97 9.45
N LEU A 159 4.28 -9.22 8.41
CA LEU A 159 4.79 -9.33 7.04
C LEU A 159 5.93 -8.33 6.87
N CYS A 160 7.18 -8.82 6.69
CA CYS A 160 8.37 -7.97 6.81
C CYS A 160 9.30 -7.99 5.60
N THR A 161 9.14 -8.92 4.65
CA THR A 161 9.98 -9.00 3.45
C THR A 161 9.14 -9.17 2.19
N LEU A 162 9.68 -8.69 1.06
CA LEU A 162 9.03 -8.86 -0.24
C LEU A 162 8.91 -10.35 -0.60
N ARG A 163 9.91 -11.18 -0.25
CA ARG A 163 9.86 -12.63 -0.43
C ARG A 163 8.65 -13.22 0.29
N GLN A 164 8.45 -12.90 1.57
CA GLN A 164 7.32 -13.40 2.35
C GLN A 164 5.97 -13.01 1.73
N ALA A 165 5.85 -11.77 1.25
CA ALA A 165 4.63 -11.30 0.57
C ALA A 165 4.35 -12.09 -0.71
N LEU A 166 5.39 -12.35 -1.51
CA LEU A 166 5.27 -13.14 -2.75
C LEU A 166 4.95 -14.62 -2.47
N ASP A 167 5.53 -15.20 -1.42
CA ASP A 167 5.19 -16.57 -0.99
C ASP A 167 3.70 -16.66 -0.62
N TRP A 168 3.13 -15.62 0.02
CA TRP A 168 1.69 -15.56 0.30
C TRP A 168 0.85 -15.35 -0.97
N CYS A 169 1.34 -14.54 -1.93
CA CYS A 169 0.67 -14.42 -3.22
C CYS A 169 0.61 -15.78 -3.95
N ASP A 170 1.71 -16.54 -3.96
CA ASP A 170 1.77 -17.86 -4.60
C ASP A 170 0.91 -18.90 -3.87
N GLU A 171 0.77 -18.80 -2.53
CA GLU A 171 -0.10 -19.67 -1.74
C GLU A 171 -1.59 -19.36 -1.92
N LEU A 172 -1.96 -18.06 -1.92
CA LEU A 172 -3.35 -17.62 -1.84
C LEU A 172 -4.00 -17.35 -3.19
N ASP A 173 -3.19 -17.01 -4.19
CA ASP A 173 -3.61 -16.66 -5.55
C ASP A 173 -2.58 -17.16 -6.57
N PRO A 174 -2.37 -18.50 -6.68
CA PRO A 174 -1.32 -19.09 -7.51
C PRO A 174 -1.48 -18.73 -8.99
N ASP A 175 -2.71 -18.65 -9.47
CA ASP A 175 -3.02 -18.38 -10.88
C ASP A 175 -3.18 -16.88 -11.19
N GLY A 176 -3.11 -16.01 -10.17
CA GLY A 176 -3.31 -14.57 -10.29
C GLY A 176 -4.77 -14.18 -10.61
N GLU A 177 -5.72 -15.07 -10.28
CA GLU A 177 -7.13 -14.90 -10.62
C GLU A 177 -7.79 -13.74 -9.85
N PHE A 178 -7.33 -13.51 -8.62
CA PHE A 178 -7.87 -12.47 -7.72
C PHE A 178 -7.08 -11.17 -7.80
N GLY A 179 -5.96 -11.14 -8.51
CA GLY A 179 -5.11 -9.97 -8.62
C GLY A 179 -4.34 -9.64 -7.33
N LEU A 180 -4.07 -10.64 -6.49
CA LEU A 180 -3.24 -10.45 -5.30
C LEU A 180 -1.80 -10.14 -5.70
N GLY A 181 -1.30 -9.00 -5.23
CA GLY A 181 0.06 -8.56 -5.54
C GLY A 181 0.72 -7.88 -4.36
N VAL A 182 1.76 -7.13 -4.64
CA VAL A 182 2.61 -6.52 -3.62
C VAL A 182 2.79 -5.02 -3.87
N ALA A 183 2.99 -4.28 -2.79
CA ALA A 183 3.53 -2.93 -2.82
C ALA A 183 5.02 -2.98 -2.46
N VAL A 184 5.83 -2.28 -3.22
CA VAL A 184 7.24 -2.06 -2.92
C VAL A 184 7.38 -0.66 -2.32
N ASP A 185 7.38 -0.54 -0.98
CA ASP A 185 7.75 0.68 -0.28
C ASP A 185 9.24 0.63 0.04
N VAL A 186 10.02 1.49 -0.62
CA VAL A 186 11.49 1.50 -0.45
C VAL A 186 11.91 1.69 0.99
N TYR A 187 11.17 2.50 1.77
CA TYR A 187 11.45 2.75 3.18
C TYR A 187 11.42 1.48 4.04
N HIS A 188 10.58 0.54 3.66
CA HIS A 188 10.39 -0.69 4.41
C HIS A 188 11.31 -1.84 3.96
N VAL A 189 11.78 -1.83 2.71
CA VAL A 189 12.48 -2.98 2.12
C VAL A 189 13.90 -2.71 1.63
N TRP A 190 14.40 -1.45 1.69
CA TRP A 190 15.72 -1.07 1.15
C TRP A 190 16.90 -1.87 1.72
N TRP A 191 16.77 -2.33 2.95
CA TRP A 191 17.79 -3.07 3.70
C TRP A 191 17.87 -4.56 3.32
N ASP A 192 16.86 -5.09 2.63
CA ASP A 192 16.76 -6.53 2.34
C ASP A 192 17.76 -6.94 1.25
N PRO A 193 18.72 -7.84 1.55
CA PRO A 193 19.69 -8.31 0.56
C PRO A 193 19.05 -9.06 -0.61
N GLU A 194 17.84 -9.59 -0.46
CA GLU A 194 17.12 -10.28 -1.53
C GLU A 194 16.25 -9.34 -2.37
N LEU A 195 16.16 -8.05 -2.03
CA LEU A 195 15.22 -7.11 -2.65
C LEU A 195 15.24 -7.15 -4.18
N ALA A 196 16.43 -7.12 -4.79
CA ALA A 196 16.56 -7.09 -6.25
C ALA A 196 16.00 -8.36 -6.91
N SER A 197 16.29 -9.53 -6.37
CA SER A 197 15.78 -10.81 -6.86
C SER A 197 14.28 -10.95 -6.66
N GLN A 198 13.75 -10.45 -5.55
CA GLN A 198 12.32 -10.51 -5.26
C GLN A 198 11.52 -9.48 -6.07
N ILE A 199 12.05 -8.32 -6.39
CA ILE A 199 11.42 -7.39 -7.35
C ILE A 199 11.32 -8.05 -8.74
N LEU A 200 12.37 -8.72 -9.19
CA LEU A 200 12.35 -9.44 -10.47
C LEU A 200 11.31 -10.57 -10.47
N ARG A 201 11.25 -11.36 -9.36
CA ARG A 201 10.22 -12.40 -9.16
C ARG A 201 8.80 -11.83 -9.18
N ALA A 202 8.60 -10.68 -8.55
CA ALA A 202 7.29 -10.06 -8.45
C ALA A 202 6.69 -9.73 -9.82
N GLY A 203 7.48 -9.19 -10.75
CA GLY A 203 7.02 -8.92 -12.09
C GLY A 203 5.70 -8.13 -12.11
N LYS A 204 4.69 -8.66 -12.77
CA LYS A 204 3.34 -8.04 -12.88
C LYS A 204 2.56 -7.99 -11.56
N ARG A 205 3.02 -8.67 -10.51
CA ARG A 205 2.40 -8.59 -9.16
C ARG A 205 2.77 -7.30 -8.41
N ILE A 206 3.67 -6.45 -8.94
CA ILE A 206 3.91 -5.13 -8.36
C ILE A 206 2.73 -4.23 -8.70
N LEU A 207 1.93 -3.90 -7.67
CA LEU A 207 0.73 -3.06 -7.80
C LEU A 207 0.97 -1.61 -7.38
N ALA A 208 1.97 -1.36 -6.53
CA ALA A 208 2.34 -0.03 -6.06
C ALA A 208 3.84 0.07 -5.81
N PHE A 209 4.37 1.28 -6.01
CA PHE A 209 5.75 1.62 -5.70
C PHE A 209 5.78 2.91 -4.88
N HIS A 210 6.12 2.81 -3.60
CA HIS A 210 6.15 3.94 -2.67
C HIS A 210 7.58 4.37 -2.40
N VAL A 211 7.80 5.70 -2.35
CA VAL A 211 9.12 6.30 -2.15
C VAL A 211 9.10 7.31 -1.02
N SER A 212 10.01 7.14 -0.09
CA SER A 212 10.48 8.10 0.89
C SER A 212 11.89 7.69 1.28
N ASP A 213 12.67 8.55 1.93
CA ASP A 213 14.05 8.23 2.23
C ASP A 213 14.25 7.87 3.71
N TRP A 214 15.34 7.15 3.99
CA TRP A 214 15.74 6.75 5.33
C TRP A 214 16.82 7.69 5.83
N LEU A 215 16.47 8.52 6.81
CA LEU A 215 17.40 9.50 7.39
C LEU A 215 18.36 8.87 8.40
N VAL A 216 19.59 9.37 8.45
CA VAL A 216 20.61 8.97 9.43
C VAL A 216 21.16 10.22 10.11
N PRO A 217 21.14 10.31 11.46
CA PRO A 217 20.63 9.32 12.41
C PRO A 217 19.12 9.18 12.36
N THR A 218 18.61 7.95 12.58
CA THR A 218 17.16 7.68 12.65
C THR A 218 16.67 7.99 14.06
N THR A 219 15.69 8.88 14.21
CA THR A 219 15.15 9.29 15.50
C THR A 219 13.73 8.77 15.75
N ASP A 220 12.92 8.65 14.70
CA ASP A 220 11.56 8.11 14.75
C ASP A 220 11.29 7.26 13.49
N LEU A 221 11.09 5.96 13.69
CA LEU A 221 10.87 5.00 12.58
C LEU A 221 9.58 5.22 11.80
N VAL A 222 8.64 5.98 12.32
CA VAL A 222 7.34 6.21 11.68
C VAL A 222 7.30 7.56 10.99
N ASN A 223 7.77 8.61 11.68
CA ASN A 223 7.58 9.99 11.27
C ASN A 223 8.85 10.63 10.66
N ASP A 224 10.02 10.05 10.88
CA ASP A 224 11.30 10.57 10.43
C ASP A 224 11.66 10.06 9.01
N ARG A 225 10.71 10.26 8.08
CA ARG A 225 10.90 9.91 6.67
C ARG A 225 11.40 11.12 5.90
N GLY A 226 12.54 10.95 5.21
CA GLY A 226 13.12 11.98 4.37
C GLY A 226 12.45 12.14 3.01
N MET A 227 12.65 13.29 2.41
CA MET A 227 12.37 13.45 0.98
C MET A 227 13.33 12.56 0.16
N PRO A 228 12.90 12.04 -0.99
CA PRO A 228 13.78 11.24 -1.85
C PRO A 228 15.07 11.98 -2.19
N GLY A 229 16.21 11.44 -1.78
CA GLY A 229 17.54 12.03 -1.96
C GLY A 229 18.17 12.63 -0.69
N ASP A 230 17.42 12.79 0.39
CA ASP A 230 17.94 13.32 1.66
C ASP A 230 18.54 12.25 2.57
N GLY A 231 18.30 10.97 2.27
CA GLY A 231 18.73 9.85 3.10
C GLY A 231 19.70 8.90 2.41
N VAL A 232 19.67 7.63 2.83
CA VAL A 232 20.65 6.61 2.42
C VAL A 232 20.13 5.60 1.41
N ILE A 233 18.86 5.66 1.02
CA ILE A 233 18.26 4.67 0.10
C ILE A 233 18.69 4.97 -1.34
N ASN A 234 19.24 3.99 -2.04
CA ASN A 234 19.48 4.10 -3.48
C ASN A 234 18.17 3.96 -4.28
N ILE A 235 17.27 4.95 -4.11
CA ILE A 235 15.95 4.99 -4.75
C ILE A 235 16.04 4.86 -6.28
N PRO A 236 16.97 5.55 -7.00
CA PRO A 236 17.08 5.40 -8.45
C PRO A 236 17.39 3.97 -8.90
N SER A 237 18.18 3.22 -8.12
CA SER A 237 18.49 1.82 -8.43
C SER A 237 17.27 0.92 -8.24
N ILE A 238 16.55 1.06 -7.12
CA ILE A 238 15.34 0.28 -6.83
C ILE A 238 14.25 0.60 -7.86
N ARG A 239 14.03 1.88 -8.18
CA ARG A 239 13.09 2.30 -9.22
C ARG A 239 13.38 1.62 -10.55
N ARG A 240 14.65 1.56 -10.97
CA ARG A 240 15.06 0.89 -12.21
C ARG A 240 14.69 -0.59 -12.22
N LEU A 241 14.88 -1.27 -11.10
CA LEU A 241 14.47 -2.67 -10.96
C LEU A 241 12.96 -2.84 -11.08
N VAL A 242 12.19 -2.00 -10.39
CA VAL A 242 10.72 -2.03 -10.40
C VAL A 242 10.16 -1.75 -11.81
N GLU A 243 10.67 -0.73 -12.52
CA GLU A 243 10.28 -0.45 -13.89
C GLU A 243 10.67 -1.58 -14.85
N ASN A 244 11.87 -2.16 -14.70
CA ASN A 244 12.31 -3.30 -15.52
C ASN A 244 11.48 -4.57 -15.26
N ALA A 245 10.93 -4.73 -14.05
CA ALA A 245 10.00 -5.80 -13.72
C ALA A 245 8.59 -5.60 -14.33
N GLY A 246 8.33 -4.43 -14.92
CA GLY A 246 7.10 -4.14 -15.68
C GLY A 246 6.12 -3.18 -15.01
N PHE A 247 6.45 -2.63 -13.83
CA PHE A 247 5.61 -1.62 -13.19
C PHE A 247 5.63 -0.30 -13.98
N ASN A 248 4.45 0.21 -14.31
CA ASN A 248 4.25 1.43 -15.09
C ASN A 248 3.23 2.40 -14.47
N GLY A 249 2.79 2.14 -13.23
CA GLY A 249 1.89 3.01 -12.47
C GLY A 249 2.51 4.36 -12.06
N ALA A 250 1.68 5.21 -11.44
CA ALA A 250 2.09 6.45 -10.80
C ALA A 250 2.65 6.17 -9.41
#